data_a951d2b92e411a93ad680233cabc2879
#
_entry.id   a951d2b92e411a93ad680233cabc2879
#
_cell.length_a   1.000
_cell.length_b   1.000
_cell.length_c   1.000
_cell.angle_alpha   90.00
_cell.angle_beta   90.00
_cell.angle_gamma   90.00
#
_symmetry.space_group_name_H-M   'P 1'
#
loop_
_entity.id
_entity.type
_entity.pdbx_description
1 polymer ?
#
loop_
_entity_poly.entity_id
_entity_poly.type
_entity_poly.pdbx_seq_one_letter_code
_entity_poly.pdbx_strand_id
1 'polypeptide(L)' 'MAKEIWFKCLKCGKESYCDIYFEKIPDAEVMCPFCLNRMKLKEARIPGE' A
#
# COMPACT_ATOMS: atom_id res chain seq x y z
N MET A 1 -10.56 -3.03 16.61
CA MET A 1 -9.16 -2.71 16.43
C MET A 1 -8.86 -2.29 15.03
N ALA A 2 -8.15 -1.21 14.91
CA ALA A 2 -7.77 -0.72 13.60
C ALA A 2 -6.60 -1.54 13.07
N LYS A 3 -6.69 -1.87 11.79
CA LYS A 3 -5.61 -2.55 11.12
C LYS A 3 -5.15 -1.72 9.96
N GLU A 4 -3.88 -1.79 9.67
CA GLU A 4 -3.33 -1.11 8.51
C GLU A 4 -2.96 -2.13 7.46
N ILE A 5 -2.96 -1.67 6.21
CA ILE A 5 -2.48 -2.48 5.12
C ILE A 5 -1.08 -1.99 4.79
N TRP A 6 -0.10 -2.85 4.96
CA TRP A 6 1.27 -2.51 4.66
C TRP A 6 1.58 -2.79 3.20
N PHE A 7 2.30 -1.90 2.60
CA PHE A 7 2.71 -2.07 1.22
C PHE A 7 4.15 -1.59 1.07
N LYS A 8 4.80 -2.09 0.05
CA LYS A 8 6.19 -1.78 -0.23
C LYS A 8 6.27 -1.11 -1.58
N CYS A 9 6.96 0.01 -1.64
CA CYS A 9 7.13 0.73 -2.88
C CYS A 9 7.87 -0.14 -3.88
N LEU A 10 7.33 -0.20 -5.10
CA LEU A 10 7.93 -1.01 -6.15
C LEU A 10 9.13 -0.33 -6.78
N LYS A 11 9.35 0.93 -6.44
CA LYS A 11 10.44 1.70 -7.04
C LYS A 11 11.57 1.93 -6.05
N CYS A 12 11.27 2.48 -4.88
CA CYS A 12 12.32 2.77 -3.92
C CYS A 12 12.47 1.70 -2.85
N GLY A 13 11.51 0.79 -2.74
CA GLY A 13 11.62 -0.33 -1.82
C GLY A 13 11.27 -0.01 -0.38
N LYS A 14 10.80 1.18 -0.11
CA LYS A 14 10.44 1.53 1.26
C LYS A 14 9.03 1.07 1.58
N GLU A 15 8.83 0.68 2.83
CA GLU A 15 7.54 0.19 3.28
C GLU A 15 6.74 1.32 3.88
N SER A 16 5.44 1.25 3.70
CA SER A 16 4.53 2.22 4.27
C SER A 16 3.21 1.51 4.56
N TYR A 17 2.25 2.23 5.06
CA TYR A 17 0.97 1.63 5.40
C TYR A 17 -0.15 2.60 5.04
N CYS A 18 -1.35 2.03 4.89
CA CYS A 18 -2.52 2.82 4.58
C CYS A 18 -3.70 2.27 5.36
N ASP A 19 -4.81 3.00 5.29
CA ASP A 19 -6.02 2.64 6.01
C ASP A 19 -6.56 1.31 5.49
N ILE A 20 -7.07 0.48 6.41
CA ILE A 20 -7.68 -0.78 6.05
C ILE A 20 -8.86 -0.58 5.11
N TYR A 21 -9.42 0.60 5.10
CA TYR A 21 -10.53 0.93 4.24
C TYR A 21 -10.21 0.68 2.76
N PHE A 22 -8.94 0.81 2.40
CA PHE A 22 -8.53 0.61 1.02
C PHE A 22 -8.69 -0.83 0.58
N GLU A 23 -8.78 -1.74 1.51
CA GLU A 23 -8.98 -3.15 1.16
C GLU A 23 -10.31 -3.37 0.45
N LYS A 24 -11.28 -2.52 0.73
CA LYS A 24 -12.62 -2.65 0.14
C LYS A 24 -12.70 -2.05 -1.25
N ILE A 25 -11.67 -1.36 -1.68
CA ILE A 25 -11.65 -0.72 -3.00
C ILE A 25 -10.86 -1.61 -3.95
N PRO A 26 -11.54 -2.18 -4.97
CA PRO A 26 -10.87 -3.16 -5.84
C PRO A 26 -9.70 -2.58 -6.63
N ASP A 27 -9.77 -1.32 -7.00
CA ASP A 27 -8.72 -0.70 -7.79
C ASP A 27 -8.00 0.38 -6.99
N ALA A 28 -7.85 0.17 -5.69
CA ALA A 28 -7.21 1.15 -4.84
C ALA A 28 -5.78 1.42 -5.29
N GLU A 29 -5.41 2.70 -5.28
CA GLU A 29 -4.05 3.10 -5.58
C GLU A 29 -3.46 3.77 -4.36
N VAL A 30 -2.18 3.55 -4.16
CA VAL A 30 -1.46 4.18 -3.06
C VAL A 30 -0.26 4.89 -3.63
N MET A 31 0.22 5.87 -2.89
CA MET A 31 1.36 6.64 -3.30
C MET A 31 2.44 6.51 -2.24
N CYS A 32 3.65 6.23 -2.70
CA CYS A 32 4.79 6.15 -1.79
C CYS A 32 5.06 7.55 -1.23
N PRO A 33 5.12 7.69 0.11
CA PRO A 33 5.37 9.00 0.71
C PRO A 33 6.82 9.45 0.56
N PHE A 34 7.69 8.58 0.11
CA PHE A 34 9.10 8.91 0.01
C PHE A 34 9.49 9.32 -1.41
N CYS A 35 9.05 8.56 -2.41
CA CYS A 35 9.40 8.88 -3.79
C CYS A 35 8.20 9.35 -4.59
N LEU A 36 7.01 9.37 -3.98
CA LEU A 36 5.78 9.86 -4.58
C LEU A 36 5.37 9.07 -5.82
N ASN A 37 5.79 7.82 -5.90
CA ASN A 37 5.41 6.95 -7.00
C ASN A 37 4.06 6.32 -6.70
N ARG A 38 3.15 6.36 -7.65
CA ARG A 38 1.85 5.75 -7.49
C ARG A 38 1.87 4.31 -7.97
N MET A 39 1.12 3.47 -7.26
CA MET A 39 1.07 2.07 -7.59
C MET A 39 -0.24 1.50 -7.09
N LYS A 40 -0.63 0.37 -7.66
CA LYS A 40 -1.83 -0.32 -7.21
C LYS A 40 -1.56 -1.04 -5.91
N LEU A 41 -2.48 -0.89 -4.96
CA LEU A 41 -2.29 -1.50 -3.66
C LEU A 41 -2.11 -3.01 -3.78
N LYS A 42 -2.90 -3.65 -4.63
CA LYS A 42 -2.83 -5.10 -4.75
C LYS A 42 -1.47 -5.58 -5.26
N GLU A 43 -0.74 -4.71 -5.96
CA GLU A 43 0.58 -5.06 -6.47
C GLU A 43 1.67 -4.76 -5.47
N ALA A 44 1.47 -3.70 -4.69
CA ALA A 44 2.47 -3.28 -3.72
C ALA A 44 2.26 -3.91 -2.35
N ARG A 45 1.08 -4.45 -2.11
CA ARG A 45 0.71 -4.96 -0.81
C ARG A 45 1.65 -6.07 -0.36
N ILE A 46 2.03 -6.02 0.91
CA ILE A 46 2.89 -7.04 1.48
C ILE A 46 2.01 -8.18 1.96
N PRO A 47 2.16 -9.38 1.40
CA PRO A 47 1.35 -10.52 1.81
C PRO A 47 1.83 -11.10 3.13
N GLY A 48 1.08 -12.05 3.65
CA GLY A 48 1.55 -12.85 4.76
C GLY A 48 1.00 -12.48 6.11
N GLU A 49 -0.01 -11.67 6.16
CA GLU A 49 -0.62 -11.34 7.46
C GLU A 49 -1.97 -11.92 7.64
#